data_7c46c1a9e7d87eb4cd7f1a6323b56c7f
#
_entry.id   7c46c1a9e7d87eb4cd7f1a6323b56c7f
#
_cell.length_a   1.000
_cell.length_b   1.000
_cell.length_c   1.000
_cell.angle_alpha   90.00
_cell.angle_beta   90.00
_cell.angle_gamma   90.00
#
_symmetry.space_group_name_H-M   'P 1'
#
loop_
_entity.id
_entity.type
_entity.pdbx_description
1 polymer ?
#
loop_
_entity_poly.entity_id
_entity_poly.type
_entity_poly.pdbx_seq_one_letter_code
_entity_poly.pdbx_strand_id
1 'polypeptide(L)'
;IGGGVATYLLQFAKAAGAMVYVTSRSQEKLAKALQYGAEKGLLHDEDWVEAMGGGKVDVVIESVGAATFDKSLDAVRRGGTIVTFGSSTGDLVTFDLRKFFYGQYTLKGSTMGSFEEYEAMIRFVEEHDLHPVVDAVYPAEQFKEAFQRLESAEQTGKIALQIG
;
A
#
# COMPACT_ATOMS: atom_id res chain seq x y z
N ILE A 1 4.31 3.02 -0.25
CA ILE A 1 3.44 3.95 -1.00
C ILE A 1 4.14 4.46 -2.26
N GLY A 2 3.37 4.85 -3.28
CA GLY A 2 3.86 5.44 -4.52
C GLY A 2 3.20 4.83 -5.76
N GLY A 3 2.90 3.55 -5.80
CA GLY A 3 2.13 2.93 -6.88
C GLY A 3 0.61 3.15 -6.77
N GLY A 4 -0.11 2.92 -7.88
CA GLY A 4 -1.55 3.16 -7.95
C GLY A 4 -2.37 2.37 -6.92
N VAL A 5 -2.03 1.10 -6.65
CA VAL A 5 -2.77 0.29 -5.65
C VAL A 5 -2.59 0.88 -4.25
N ALA A 6 -1.36 1.22 -3.87
CA ALA A 6 -1.09 1.74 -2.53
C ALA A 6 -1.72 3.12 -2.28
N THR A 7 -1.79 3.97 -3.31
CA THR A 7 -2.47 5.28 -3.19
C THR A 7 -3.99 5.12 -3.04
N TYR A 8 -4.62 4.17 -3.72
CA TYR A 8 -6.03 3.84 -3.49
C TYR A 8 -6.28 3.22 -2.12
N LEU A 9 -5.43 2.29 -1.67
CA LEU A 9 -5.55 1.70 -0.33
C LEU A 9 -5.48 2.76 0.77
N LEU A 10 -4.61 3.76 0.63
CA LEU A 10 -4.55 4.90 1.54
C LEU A 10 -5.90 5.64 1.56
N GLN A 11 -6.46 5.98 0.39
CA GLN A 11 -7.73 6.70 0.30
C GLN A 11 -8.88 5.88 0.88
N PHE A 12 -9.01 4.60 0.53
CA PHE A 12 -10.04 3.71 1.06
C PHE A 12 -9.95 3.57 2.58
N ALA A 13 -8.77 3.34 3.12
CA ALA A 13 -8.58 3.20 4.55
C ALA A 13 -8.92 4.50 5.29
N LYS A 14 -8.55 5.66 4.75
CA LYS A 14 -8.92 6.96 5.31
C LYS A 14 -10.42 7.20 5.27
N ALA A 15 -11.08 6.92 4.15
CA ALA A 15 -12.53 7.04 4.01
C ALA A 15 -13.28 6.10 4.98
N ALA A 16 -12.72 4.92 5.25
CA ALA A 16 -13.22 4.00 6.27
C ALA A 16 -12.90 4.42 7.72
N GLY A 17 -12.27 5.58 7.95
CA GLY A 17 -11.96 6.11 9.27
C GLY A 17 -10.69 5.55 9.93
N ALA A 18 -9.84 4.85 9.18
CA ALA A 18 -8.60 4.30 9.71
C ALA A 18 -7.50 5.37 9.85
N MET A 19 -6.64 5.17 10.83
CA MET A 19 -5.35 5.86 10.95
C MET A 19 -4.32 5.10 10.12
N VAL A 20 -3.78 5.72 9.07
CA VAL A 20 -2.98 5.03 8.06
C VAL A 20 -1.52 5.43 8.13
N TYR A 21 -0.66 4.44 8.36
CA TYR A 21 0.78 4.55 8.22
C TYR A 21 1.20 3.99 6.86
N VAL A 22 2.14 4.63 6.20
CA VAL A 22 2.61 4.20 4.87
C VAL A 22 4.12 4.03 4.87
N THR A 23 4.60 3.07 4.08
CA THR A 23 6.03 2.82 3.92
C THR A 23 6.51 3.14 2.51
N SER A 24 7.72 3.64 2.36
CA SER A 24 8.37 3.86 1.05
C SER A 24 9.90 3.88 1.17
N ARG A 25 10.58 3.71 0.04
CA ARG A 25 12.01 4.00 -0.11
C ARG A 25 12.27 5.48 -0.44
N SER A 26 11.23 6.24 -0.78
CA SER A 26 11.31 7.63 -1.25
C SER A 26 10.69 8.57 -0.23
N GLN A 27 11.51 9.47 0.31
CA GLN A 27 11.04 10.54 1.21
C GLN A 27 10.01 11.45 0.52
N GLU A 28 10.18 11.73 -0.77
CA GLU A 28 9.24 12.54 -1.55
C GLU A 28 7.85 11.89 -1.61
N LYS A 29 7.80 10.56 -1.86
CA LYS A 29 6.53 9.83 -1.89
C LYS A 29 5.87 9.76 -0.52
N LEU A 30 6.66 9.69 0.55
CA LEU A 30 6.13 9.79 1.92
C LEU A 30 5.53 11.17 2.17
N ALA A 31 6.22 12.25 1.77
CA ALA A 31 5.70 13.61 1.92
C ALA A 31 4.38 13.82 1.15
N LYS A 32 4.27 13.27 -0.07
CA LYS A 32 3.01 13.29 -0.84
C LYS A 32 1.91 12.49 -0.13
N ALA A 33 2.22 11.33 0.43
CA ALA A 33 1.25 10.51 1.14
C ALA A 33 0.64 11.22 2.37
N LEU A 34 1.42 12.04 3.07
CA LEU A 34 0.90 12.88 4.16
C LEU A 34 -0.14 13.89 3.64
N GLN A 35 0.03 14.44 2.44
CA GLN A 35 -0.95 15.33 1.82
C GLN A 35 -2.25 14.60 1.44
N TYR A 36 -2.17 13.28 1.18
CA TYR A 36 -3.32 12.41 0.94
C TYR A 36 -3.92 11.84 2.24
N GLY A 37 -3.50 12.32 3.40
CA GLY A 37 -4.09 11.99 4.69
C GLY A 37 -3.45 10.81 5.42
N ALA A 38 -2.27 10.35 5.02
CA ALA A 38 -1.51 9.42 5.86
C ALA A 38 -1.14 10.10 7.19
N GLU A 39 -1.19 9.37 8.28
CA GLU A 39 -0.78 9.84 9.60
C GLU A 39 0.74 10.03 9.67
N LYS A 40 1.48 9.07 9.14
CA LYS A 40 2.92 9.10 9.09
C LYS A 40 3.46 8.29 7.92
N GLY A 41 4.56 8.76 7.35
CA GLY A 41 5.40 8.04 6.42
C GLY A 41 6.59 7.39 7.15
N LEU A 42 6.89 6.15 6.81
CA LEU A 42 7.97 5.37 7.37
C LEU A 42 8.94 4.98 6.25
N LEU A 43 10.23 5.21 6.44
CA LEU A 43 11.22 4.74 5.49
C LEU A 43 11.39 3.23 5.56
N HIS A 44 11.71 2.65 4.41
CA HIS A 44 11.85 1.20 4.30
C HIS A 44 12.95 0.62 5.20
N ASP A 45 14.02 1.34 5.44
CA ASP A 45 15.21 0.95 6.18
C ASP A 45 15.18 1.27 7.67
N GLU A 46 14.22 2.08 8.14
CA GLU A 46 14.09 2.40 9.58
C GLU A 46 13.34 1.30 10.36
N ASP A 47 13.43 1.33 11.68
CA ASP A 47 12.57 0.54 12.56
C ASP A 47 11.17 1.16 12.58
N TRP A 48 10.20 0.46 12.00
CA TRP A 48 8.83 0.97 11.88
C TRP A 48 8.13 1.09 13.23
N VAL A 49 8.41 0.18 14.18
CA VAL A 49 7.81 0.23 15.52
C VAL A 49 8.34 1.43 16.29
N GLU A 50 9.65 1.65 16.28
CA GLU A 50 10.26 2.82 16.88
C GLU A 50 9.76 4.11 16.24
N ALA A 51 9.73 4.15 14.90
CA ALA A 51 9.24 5.30 14.14
C ALA A 51 7.75 5.61 14.42
N MET A 52 6.93 4.62 14.76
CA MET A 52 5.55 4.79 15.24
C MET A 52 5.46 5.14 16.73
N GLY A 53 6.59 5.42 17.39
CA GLY A 53 6.61 5.75 18.84
C GLY A 53 6.35 4.54 19.74
N GLY A 54 6.72 3.34 19.31
CA GLY A 54 6.48 2.08 20.01
C GLY A 54 5.06 1.52 19.78
N GLY A 55 4.23 2.20 18.99
CA GLY A 55 2.90 1.76 18.62
C GLY A 55 2.91 0.61 17.60
N LYS A 56 1.77 -0.05 17.49
CA LYS A 56 1.56 -1.13 16.52
C LYS A 56 0.19 -0.96 15.86
N VAL A 57 0.04 -1.54 14.66
CA VAL A 57 -1.19 -1.41 13.85
C VAL A 57 -2.07 -2.65 13.97
N ASP A 58 -3.37 -2.47 13.76
CA ASP A 58 -4.35 -3.56 13.75
C ASP A 58 -4.21 -4.45 12.52
N VAL A 59 -3.93 -3.83 11.37
CA VAL A 59 -3.85 -4.48 10.06
C VAL A 59 -2.63 -4.00 9.32
N VAL A 60 -1.90 -4.93 8.71
CA VAL A 60 -0.85 -4.64 7.73
C VAL A 60 -1.32 -5.14 6.36
N ILE A 61 -1.22 -4.30 5.35
CA ILE A 61 -1.45 -4.66 3.95
C ILE A 61 -0.09 -4.84 3.29
N GLU A 62 0.25 -6.08 2.95
CA GLU A 62 1.57 -6.49 2.49
C GLU A 62 1.55 -6.88 1.01
N SER A 63 2.40 -6.26 0.20
CA SER A 63 2.52 -6.53 -1.24
C SER A 63 3.96 -6.65 -1.72
N VAL A 64 4.92 -6.49 -0.82
CA VAL A 64 6.35 -6.47 -1.13
C VAL A 64 6.98 -7.85 -0.97
N GLY A 65 6.61 -8.58 0.09
CA GLY A 65 7.07 -9.94 0.32
C GLY A 65 8.38 -10.00 1.09
N ALA A 66 9.36 -10.74 0.56
CA ALA A 66 10.57 -11.13 1.29
C ALA A 66 11.31 -9.98 1.99
N ALA A 67 11.34 -8.79 1.40
CA ALA A 67 12.09 -7.66 1.96
C ALA A 67 11.40 -6.96 3.15
N THR A 68 10.09 -7.17 3.36
CA THR A 68 9.32 -6.42 4.36
C THR A 68 8.53 -7.28 5.33
N PHE A 69 8.38 -8.57 5.06
CA PHE A 69 7.46 -9.43 5.80
C PHE A 69 7.80 -9.50 7.32
N ASP A 70 9.06 -9.57 7.70
CA ASP A 70 9.49 -9.56 9.10
C ASP A 70 9.13 -8.24 9.80
N LYS A 71 9.35 -7.11 9.12
CA LYS A 71 8.94 -5.78 9.62
C LYS A 71 7.42 -5.68 9.77
N SER A 72 6.68 -6.29 8.85
CA SER A 72 5.22 -6.39 8.92
C SER A 72 4.75 -7.18 10.13
N LEU A 73 5.43 -8.30 10.47
CA LEU A 73 5.19 -9.07 11.69
C LEU A 73 5.55 -8.29 12.97
N ASP A 74 6.55 -7.41 12.90
CA ASP A 74 6.91 -6.55 14.04
C ASP A 74 5.91 -5.41 14.24
N ALA A 75 5.43 -4.84 13.14
CA ALA A 75 4.53 -3.69 13.15
C ALA A 75 3.09 -4.05 13.56
N VAL A 76 2.63 -5.28 13.29
CA VAL A 76 1.26 -5.69 13.65
C VAL A 76 1.14 -5.97 15.15
N ARG A 77 0.05 -5.52 15.79
CA ARG A 77 -0.22 -5.79 17.20
C ARG A 77 -0.63 -7.25 17.45
N ARG A 78 -0.55 -7.71 18.67
CA ARG A 78 -1.09 -9.03 19.05
C ARG A 78 -2.57 -9.15 18.69
N GLY A 79 -2.95 -10.28 18.11
CA GLY A 79 -4.29 -10.53 17.58
C GLY A 79 -4.60 -9.77 16.29
N GLY A 80 -3.62 -9.05 15.71
CA GLY A 80 -3.80 -8.32 14.47
C GLY A 80 -3.69 -9.18 13.22
N THR A 81 -3.90 -8.57 12.06
CA THR A 81 -4.00 -9.26 10.77
C THR A 81 -2.99 -8.72 9.77
N ILE A 82 -2.34 -9.61 9.05
CA ILE A 82 -1.55 -9.29 7.85
C ILE A 82 -2.31 -9.82 6.65
N VAL A 83 -2.58 -8.94 5.68
CA VAL A 83 -3.20 -9.30 4.40
C VAL A 83 -2.14 -9.18 3.31
N THR A 84 -1.81 -10.28 2.65
CA THR A 84 -0.86 -10.28 1.54
C THR A 84 -1.57 -10.50 0.21
N PHE A 85 -1.19 -9.72 -0.81
CA PHE A 85 -1.72 -9.82 -2.16
C PHE A 85 -0.63 -9.65 -3.24
N GLY A 86 0.63 -9.69 -2.85
CA GLY A 86 1.76 -9.56 -3.76
C GLY A 86 3.09 -9.87 -3.08
N SER A 87 4.13 -10.04 -3.91
CA SER A 87 5.48 -10.46 -3.47
C SER A 87 6.56 -9.88 -4.39
N SER A 88 6.54 -8.56 -4.61
CA SER A 88 7.39 -7.88 -5.61
C SER A 88 8.90 -8.04 -5.37
N THR A 89 9.33 -8.44 -4.16
CA THR A 89 10.74 -8.67 -3.81
C THR A 89 11.10 -10.15 -3.58
N GLY A 90 10.16 -11.05 -3.74
CA GLY A 90 10.35 -12.49 -3.62
C GLY A 90 9.18 -13.19 -2.94
N ASP A 91 8.90 -14.41 -3.41
CA ASP A 91 7.72 -15.20 -3.02
C ASP A 91 7.94 -16.00 -1.74
N LEU A 92 9.20 -16.29 -1.41
CA LEU A 92 9.54 -17.12 -0.25
C LEU A 92 9.89 -16.24 0.94
N VAL A 93 9.14 -16.39 2.02
CA VAL A 93 9.41 -15.74 3.29
C VAL A 93 9.65 -16.78 4.39
N THR A 94 10.60 -16.49 5.26
CA THR A 94 10.83 -17.28 6.47
C THR A 94 10.54 -16.40 7.67
N PHE A 95 9.78 -16.90 8.63
CA PHE A 95 9.46 -16.16 9.86
C PHE A 95 9.48 -17.08 11.09
N ASP A 96 9.65 -16.48 12.27
CA ASP A 96 9.62 -17.19 13.54
C ASP A 96 8.19 -17.66 13.85
N LEU A 97 7.97 -18.98 13.75
CA LEU A 97 6.65 -19.58 14.02
C LEU A 97 6.23 -19.39 15.49
N ARG A 98 7.19 -19.38 16.44
CA ARG A 98 6.90 -19.12 17.85
C ARG A 98 6.36 -17.70 18.03
N LYS A 99 7.03 -16.70 17.45
CA LYS A 99 6.58 -15.30 17.43
C LYS A 99 5.17 -15.20 16.84
N PHE A 100 4.91 -15.93 15.75
CA PHE A 100 3.62 -15.92 15.06
C PHE A 100 2.47 -16.42 15.96
N PHE A 101 2.59 -17.63 16.54
CA PHE A 101 1.49 -18.16 17.35
C PHE A 101 1.36 -17.47 18.72
N TYR A 102 2.45 -17.04 19.37
CA TYR A 102 2.35 -16.24 20.60
C TYR A 102 1.73 -14.86 20.35
N GLY A 103 1.96 -14.28 19.16
CA GLY A 103 1.32 -13.05 18.73
C GLY A 103 -0.16 -13.21 18.41
N GLN A 104 -0.65 -14.45 18.26
CA GLN A 104 -2.03 -14.75 17.81
C GLN A 104 -2.37 -14.04 16.49
N TYR A 105 -1.37 -13.94 15.59
CA TYR A 105 -1.51 -13.24 14.34
C TYR A 105 -2.39 -14.01 13.35
N THR A 106 -3.08 -13.27 12.50
CA THR A 106 -3.81 -13.80 11.35
C THR A 106 -3.07 -13.41 10.07
N LEU A 107 -2.75 -14.39 9.22
CA LEU A 107 -2.22 -14.16 7.88
C LEU A 107 -3.30 -14.54 6.86
N LYS A 108 -3.67 -13.59 6.00
CA LYS A 108 -4.65 -13.78 4.94
C LYS A 108 -4.04 -13.50 3.58
N GLY A 109 -4.27 -14.42 2.63
CA GLY A 109 -4.05 -14.14 1.22
C GLY A 109 -5.25 -13.43 0.61
N SER A 110 -5.02 -12.56 -0.36
CA SER A 110 -6.05 -11.90 -1.14
C SER A 110 -5.62 -11.86 -2.60
N THR A 111 -6.54 -12.11 -3.51
CA THR A 111 -6.32 -11.99 -4.95
C THR A 111 -7.62 -11.65 -5.65
N MET A 112 -7.53 -10.74 -6.63
CA MET A 112 -8.66 -10.32 -7.45
C MET A 112 -9.90 -9.92 -6.61
N GLY A 113 -11.07 -9.95 -7.18
CA GLY A 113 -12.35 -9.70 -6.55
C GLY A 113 -13.49 -10.29 -7.37
N SER A 114 -14.64 -10.50 -6.74
CA SER A 114 -15.87 -10.86 -7.42
C SER A 114 -16.51 -9.64 -8.08
N PHE A 115 -17.53 -9.87 -8.90
CA PHE A 115 -18.29 -8.78 -9.51
C PHE A 115 -19.03 -7.95 -8.45
N GLU A 116 -19.56 -8.60 -7.43
CA GLU A 116 -20.26 -7.95 -6.30
C GLU A 116 -19.30 -7.07 -5.48
N GLU A 117 -18.07 -7.53 -5.25
CA GLU A 117 -17.02 -6.74 -4.58
C GLU A 117 -16.62 -5.53 -5.43
N TYR A 118 -16.52 -5.69 -6.76
CA TYR A 118 -16.26 -4.58 -7.67
C TYR A 118 -17.37 -3.52 -7.62
N GLU A 119 -18.64 -3.93 -7.68
CA GLU A 119 -19.76 -3.00 -7.55
C GLU A 119 -19.78 -2.29 -6.18
N ALA A 120 -19.47 -3.02 -5.10
CA ALA A 120 -19.38 -2.44 -3.77
C ALA A 120 -18.24 -1.41 -3.68
N MET A 121 -17.10 -1.69 -4.32
CA MET A 121 -15.98 -0.77 -4.41
C MET A 121 -16.36 0.51 -5.17
N ILE A 122 -17.06 0.39 -6.31
CA ILE A 122 -17.50 1.57 -7.08
C ILE A 122 -18.44 2.42 -6.26
N ARG A 123 -19.44 1.83 -5.59
CA ARG A 123 -20.33 2.57 -4.68
C ARG A 123 -19.55 3.31 -3.59
N PHE A 124 -18.57 2.66 -2.98
CA PHE A 124 -17.74 3.28 -1.95
C PHE A 124 -16.92 4.46 -2.49
N VAL A 125 -16.38 4.33 -3.71
CA VAL A 125 -15.67 5.42 -4.40
C VAL A 125 -16.58 6.63 -4.62
N GLU A 126 -17.82 6.40 -5.10
CA GLU A 126 -18.81 7.44 -5.34
C GLU A 126 -19.27 8.10 -4.04
N GLU A 127 -19.60 7.31 -3.01
CA GLU A 127 -20.07 7.80 -1.71
C GLU A 127 -19.06 8.69 -0.99
N HIS A 128 -17.76 8.43 -1.20
CA HIS A 128 -16.68 9.16 -0.53
C HIS A 128 -15.93 10.13 -1.46
N ASP A 129 -16.42 10.34 -2.68
CA ASP A 129 -15.82 11.23 -3.68
C ASP A 129 -14.32 10.96 -3.89
N LEU A 130 -13.95 9.68 -4.01
CA LEU A 130 -12.55 9.29 -4.15
C LEU A 130 -12.09 9.40 -5.60
N HIS A 131 -10.95 10.05 -5.80
CA HIS A 131 -10.38 10.26 -7.13
C HIS A 131 -9.01 9.59 -7.26
N PRO A 132 -8.66 9.09 -8.47
CA PRO A 132 -7.34 8.54 -8.71
C PRO A 132 -6.27 9.62 -8.56
N VAL A 133 -5.17 9.27 -7.90
CA VAL A 133 -3.96 10.09 -7.95
C VAL A 133 -3.32 9.87 -9.30
N VAL A 134 -3.36 10.88 -10.18
CA VAL A 134 -2.76 10.87 -11.50
C VAL A 134 -1.48 11.68 -11.47
N ASP A 135 -0.36 11.03 -11.73
CA ASP A 135 0.97 11.64 -11.75
C ASP A 135 1.21 12.40 -13.04
N ALA A 136 0.85 11.79 -14.18
CA ALA A 136 0.99 12.41 -15.49
C ALA A 136 -0.03 11.85 -16.48
N VAL A 137 -0.41 12.68 -17.45
CA VAL A 137 -1.23 12.31 -18.59
C VAL A 137 -0.42 12.50 -19.87
N TYR A 138 -0.32 11.49 -20.70
CA TYR A 138 0.37 11.52 -21.99
C TYR A 138 -0.63 11.34 -23.12
N PRO A 139 -0.45 12.02 -24.28
CA PRO A 139 -1.13 11.64 -25.50
C PRO A 139 -0.84 10.16 -25.84
N ALA A 140 -1.79 9.46 -26.45
CA ALA A 140 -1.63 8.04 -26.77
C ALA A 140 -0.38 7.75 -27.61
N GLU A 141 0.01 8.68 -28.49
CA GLU A 141 1.20 8.59 -29.34
C GLU A 141 2.51 8.58 -28.54
N GLN A 142 2.49 9.13 -27.31
CA GLN A 142 3.64 9.18 -26.40
C GLN A 142 3.63 8.02 -25.40
N PHE A 143 3.03 6.89 -25.76
CA PHE A 143 2.95 5.73 -24.86
C PHE A 143 4.32 5.21 -24.40
N LYS A 144 5.36 5.34 -25.23
CA LYS A 144 6.71 4.90 -24.89
C LYS A 144 7.30 5.71 -23.73
N GLU A 145 7.13 7.00 -23.75
CA GLU A 145 7.56 7.92 -22.68
C GLU A 145 6.79 7.65 -21.39
N ALA A 146 5.48 7.36 -21.49
CA ALA A 146 4.66 6.96 -20.37
C ALA A 146 5.16 5.64 -19.73
N PHE A 147 5.51 4.64 -20.55
CA PHE A 147 6.10 3.38 -20.06
C PHE A 147 7.48 3.57 -19.44
N GLN A 148 8.35 4.39 -20.03
CA GLN A 148 9.66 4.73 -19.47
C GLN A 148 9.53 5.36 -18.08
N ARG A 149 8.57 6.28 -17.90
CA ARG A 149 8.28 6.87 -16.58
C ARG A 149 7.77 5.84 -15.59
N LEU A 150 6.96 4.87 -16.04
CA LEU A 150 6.50 3.77 -15.19
C LEU A 150 7.67 2.86 -14.77
N GLU A 151 8.55 2.54 -15.68
CA GLU A 151 9.74 1.69 -15.43
C GLU A 151 10.74 2.36 -14.49
N SER A 152 10.91 3.69 -14.58
CA SER A 152 11.77 4.44 -13.65
C SER A 152 11.25 4.46 -12.21
N ALA A 153 10.00 4.06 -12.00
CA ALA A 153 9.31 4.04 -10.69
C ALA A 153 9.31 5.42 -9.98
N GLU A 154 9.43 6.51 -10.73
CA GLU A 154 9.41 7.89 -10.19
C GLU A 154 8.00 8.40 -9.94
N GLN A 155 7.00 7.85 -10.64
CA GLN A 155 5.61 8.28 -10.55
C GLN A 155 5.02 8.11 -9.13
N THR A 156 4.03 8.95 -8.83
CA THR A 156 3.17 8.79 -7.65
C THR A 156 1.73 8.59 -8.11
N GLY A 157 1.20 7.38 -7.93
CA GLY A 157 -0.15 7.04 -8.39
C GLY A 157 -0.16 6.43 -9.79
N LYS A 158 -1.04 6.93 -10.66
CA LYS A 158 -1.29 6.42 -12.01
C LYS A 158 -0.67 7.31 -13.09
N ILE A 159 -0.24 6.70 -14.16
CA ILE A 159 0.05 7.36 -15.43
C ILE A 159 -1.13 7.07 -16.36
N ALA A 160 -1.68 8.09 -16.99
CA ALA A 160 -2.81 7.98 -17.90
C ALA A 160 -2.39 8.25 -19.35
N LEU A 161 -3.05 7.57 -20.28
CA LEU A 161 -2.96 7.87 -21.71
C LEU A 161 -4.27 8.50 -22.15
N GLN A 162 -4.19 9.65 -22.81
CA GLN A 162 -5.35 10.31 -23.40
C GLN A 162 -5.55 9.74 -24.80
N ILE A 163 -6.70 9.12 -25.01
CA ILE A 163 -7.15 8.61 -26.31
C ILE A 163 -8.14 9.64 -26.84
N GLY A 164 -7.81 10.28 -27.94
CA GLY A 164 -8.47 11.35 -28.69
C GLY A 164 -9.89 11.71 -28.40
#